data_1d39084c21d767858f6a7f6f6a9cbd51
#
_entry.id   1d39084c21d767858f6a7f6f6a9cbd51
#
_cell.length_a   1.000
_cell.length_b   1.000
_cell.length_c   1.000
_cell.angle_alpha   90.00
_cell.angle_beta   90.00
_cell.angle_gamma   90.00
#
_symmetry.space_group_name_H-M   'P 1'
#
loop_
_entity.id
_entity.type
_entity.pdbx_description
1 polymer ?
#
loop_
_entity_poly.entity_id
_entity_poly.type
_entity_poly.pdbx_seq_one_letter_code
_entity_poly.pdbx_strand_id
1 'polypeptide(L)'
;MKKQRKIEKDNRGVAIYARKSRITNKGDSIGVQFKQCADYAKKELGLDEDYEFLQYEDKGLSGYFSDRPDFQRMLHDVQDGKIKAIVCYKLDRVGRKTADLIRLMDFLEMYHVNLLICSNGINTASGLYKIFIQIFAVIAEFERDTLTERIVDNMMELAKDGRWLGGNTPMGFTVRRVTTGSGKGKSAYSYLESLPEEKCMVQRLYEIFRTTRSIQTTAKQMNEEGFHTPSGAAFNASTTRLVLRNPIYCTADKRSYDYFIDHDGNVFGDMTEFDGTHGLSAYNKTDQEKYEGSDSTFISPKYVQTIESKPVSEWIIAVGKHEGVIPSEQWIEVQELLDAIAEKYNRPHRKTNALLAGLAHCPHCGRRLSVIPESDRWTNGKPRFKTMFVPVIIKMECNFKAVDGVLLDESVVQQPSELSDENQRAFQKY
;
A
#
# COMPACT_ATOMS: atom_id res chain seq x y z
N MET A 1 44.99 -39.35 -21.03
CA MET A 1 44.19 -38.73 -22.11
C MET A 1 43.07 -37.89 -21.50
N LYS A 2 43.22 -36.57 -21.46
CA LYS A 2 42.18 -35.65 -21.05
C LYS A 2 41.15 -35.55 -22.18
N LYS A 3 39.92 -36.02 -21.97
CA LYS A 3 38.79 -35.77 -22.87
C LYS A 3 38.59 -34.25 -22.98
N GLN A 4 38.89 -33.67 -24.13
CA GLN A 4 38.46 -32.36 -24.51
C GLN A 4 36.91 -32.35 -24.50
N ARG A 5 36.28 -31.66 -23.52
CA ARG A 5 34.87 -31.33 -23.59
C ARG A 5 34.69 -30.46 -24.83
N LYS A 6 33.93 -30.96 -25.80
CA LYS A 6 33.38 -30.14 -26.89
C LYS A 6 32.61 -28.99 -26.24
N ILE A 7 33.06 -27.77 -26.44
CA ILE A 7 32.32 -26.57 -26.10
C ILE A 7 31.14 -26.57 -27.07
N GLU A 8 29.97 -26.97 -26.60
CA GLU A 8 28.72 -26.75 -27.37
C GLU A 8 28.55 -25.24 -27.56
N LYS A 9 28.38 -24.85 -28.84
CA LYS A 9 28.18 -23.45 -29.20
C LYS A 9 26.85 -23.01 -28.58
N ASP A 10 26.90 -22.10 -27.65
CA ASP A 10 25.69 -21.54 -27.00
C ASP A 10 24.91 -20.73 -28.05
N ASN A 11 23.82 -21.31 -28.54
CA ASN A 11 23.00 -20.75 -29.61
C ASN A 11 21.95 -19.72 -29.04
N ARG A 12 21.96 -19.45 -27.74
CA ARG A 12 21.06 -18.45 -27.13
C ARG A 12 21.42 -17.04 -27.62
N GLY A 13 20.39 -16.18 -27.74
CA GLY A 13 20.53 -14.80 -28.21
C GLY A 13 21.07 -13.83 -27.14
N VAL A 14 21.43 -12.65 -27.58
CA VAL A 14 21.75 -11.51 -26.72
C VAL A 14 20.58 -10.51 -26.77
N ALA A 15 20.05 -10.16 -25.62
CA ALA A 15 18.95 -9.22 -25.46
C ALA A 15 19.46 -7.81 -25.14
N ILE A 16 18.87 -6.79 -25.75
CA ILE A 16 19.06 -5.39 -25.35
C ILE A 16 17.75 -4.87 -24.76
N TYR A 17 17.83 -4.35 -23.52
CA TYR A 17 16.71 -3.73 -22.87
C TYR A 17 16.91 -2.22 -22.72
N ALA A 18 15.94 -1.44 -23.23
CA ALA A 18 15.92 0.02 -23.14
C ALA A 18 14.62 0.54 -22.52
N ARG A 19 14.72 1.61 -21.70
CA ARG A 19 13.55 2.20 -21.05
C ARG A 19 13.60 3.72 -21.01
N LYS A 20 12.44 4.36 -21.25
CA LYS A 20 12.26 5.80 -21.09
C LYS A 20 11.05 6.10 -20.19
N SER A 21 11.25 6.87 -19.11
CA SER A 21 10.23 7.15 -18.09
C SER A 21 9.24 8.27 -18.46
N ARG A 22 9.55 9.12 -19.45
CA ARG A 22 8.67 10.19 -19.95
C ARG A 22 8.82 10.33 -21.47
N ILE A 23 7.70 10.60 -22.14
CA ILE A 23 7.69 10.96 -23.57
C ILE A 23 8.10 12.42 -23.66
N THR A 24 9.38 12.72 -23.64
CA THR A 24 9.94 14.07 -23.87
C THR A 24 10.91 14.03 -25.03
N ASN A 25 10.91 15.07 -25.86
CA ASN A 25 11.82 15.17 -27.01
C ASN A 25 13.28 15.53 -26.66
N LYS A 26 13.59 15.70 -25.35
CA LYS A 26 14.95 15.99 -24.84
C LYS A 26 15.43 14.83 -23.96
N GLY A 27 16.57 14.26 -24.28
CA GLY A 27 17.25 13.20 -23.52
C GLY A 27 17.53 11.95 -24.37
N ASP A 28 18.27 10.98 -23.83
CA ASP A 28 18.68 9.74 -24.48
C ASP A 28 17.48 9.02 -25.12
N SER A 29 17.38 9.07 -26.43
CA SER A 29 16.34 8.35 -27.14
C SER A 29 16.58 6.84 -27.00
N ILE A 30 15.52 6.03 -27.04
CA ILE A 30 15.61 4.57 -26.98
C ILE A 30 16.56 4.06 -28.09
N GLY A 31 16.49 4.64 -29.29
CA GLY A 31 17.38 4.28 -30.40
C GLY A 31 18.87 4.52 -30.10
N VAL A 32 19.21 5.59 -29.37
CA VAL A 32 20.60 5.83 -28.93
C VAL A 32 21.04 4.79 -27.92
N GLN A 33 20.17 4.42 -26.96
CA GLN A 33 20.46 3.36 -26.00
C GLN A 33 20.70 2.02 -26.71
N PHE A 34 19.85 1.65 -27.66
CA PHE A 34 20.03 0.42 -28.45
C PHE A 34 21.37 0.40 -29.17
N LYS A 35 21.73 1.47 -29.89
CA LYS A 35 23.00 1.56 -30.63
C LYS A 35 24.18 1.41 -29.69
N GLN A 36 24.24 2.16 -28.60
CA GLN A 36 25.34 2.11 -27.64
C GLN A 36 25.47 0.74 -26.97
N CYS A 37 24.36 0.11 -26.61
CA CYS A 37 24.34 -1.25 -26.06
C CYS A 37 24.78 -2.28 -27.06
N ALA A 38 24.39 -2.16 -28.35
CA ALA A 38 24.82 -3.06 -29.41
C ALA A 38 26.31 -2.98 -29.66
N ASP A 39 26.85 -1.75 -29.79
CA ASP A 39 28.30 -1.53 -30.00
C ASP A 39 29.13 -2.09 -28.84
N TYR A 40 28.67 -1.86 -27.59
CA TYR A 40 29.31 -2.41 -26.40
C TYR A 40 29.26 -3.93 -26.34
N ALA A 41 28.09 -4.54 -26.63
CA ALA A 41 27.93 -5.99 -26.61
C ALA A 41 28.76 -6.71 -27.68
N LYS A 42 28.85 -6.17 -28.90
CA LYS A 42 29.67 -6.70 -29.94
C LYS A 42 31.13 -6.78 -29.52
N LYS A 43 31.65 -5.70 -28.93
CA LYS A 43 33.02 -5.62 -28.41
C LYS A 43 33.28 -6.60 -27.27
N GLU A 44 32.39 -6.63 -26.25
CA GLU A 44 32.59 -7.43 -25.04
C GLU A 44 32.40 -8.94 -25.25
N LEU A 45 31.46 -9.32 -26.12
CA LEU A 45 31.12 -10.71 -26.37
C LEU A 45 31.75 -11.28 -27.66
N GLY A 46 32.50 -10.45 -28.40
CA GLY A 46 33.13 -10.86 -29.64
C GLY A 46 32.12 -11.28 -30.71
N LEU A 47 31.03 -10.53 -30.86
CA LEU A 47 29.97 -10.82 -31.81
C LEU A 47 30.25 -10.20 -33.18
N ASP A 48 29.71 -10.82 -34.23
CA ASP A 48 29.86 -10.33 -35.62
C ASP A 48 29.15 -8.95 -35.78
N GLU A 49 29.57 -8.16 -36.78
CA GLU A 49 29.04 -6.83 -37.05
C GLU A 49 27.56 -6.83 -37.45
N ASP A 50 27.09 -7.89 -38.04
CA ASP A 50 25.72 -8.14 -38.49
C ASP A 50 24.87 -8.91 -37.49
N TYR A 51 25.37 -9.09 -36.22
CA TYR A 51 24.65 -9.83 -35.18
C TYR A 51 23.31 -9.18 -34.87
N GLU A 52 22.23 -9.97 -34.92
CA GLU A 52 20.86 -9.55 -34.58
C GLU A 52 20.59 -9.71 -33.09
N PHE A 53 20.23 -8.60 -32.46
CA PHE A 53 19.87 -8.55 -31.04
C PHE A 53 18.36 -8.68 -30.81
N LEU A 54 17.99 -9.41 -29.75
CA LEU A 54 16.61 -9.40 -29.25
C LEU A 54 16.34 -8.06 -28.57
N GLN A 55 15.36 -7.31 -29.06
CA GLN A 55 15.05 -5.95 -28.57
C GLN A 55 13.83 -5.94 -27.69
N TYR A 56 13.95 -5.25 -26.53
CA TYR A 56 12.89 -5.05 -25.55
C TYR A 56 12.85 -3.59 -25.14
N GLU A 57 11.68 -2.95 -25.24
CA GLU A 57 11.55 -1.52 -24.91
C GLU A 57 10.28 -1.20 -24.14
N ASP A 58 10.43 -0.44 -23.02
CA ASP A 58 9.31 0.08 -22.26
C ASP A 58 9.29 1.62 -22.29
N LYS A 59 8.18 2.22 -22.76
CA LYS A 59 7.98 3.67 -22.88
C LYS A 59 6.92 4.16 -21.91
N GLY A 60 7.20 5.28 -21.24
CA GLY A 60 6.20 6.01 -20.44
C GLY A 60 5.78 5.33 -19.13
N LEU A 61 6.43 4.24 -18.72
CA LEU A 61 6.00 3.41 -17.60
C LEU A 61 6.76 3.73 -16.30
N SER A 62 6.09 3.46 -15.16
CA SER A 62 6.63 3.64 -13.82
C SER A 62 7.77 2.66 -13.49
N GLY A 63 8.36 2.81 -12.32
CA GLY A 63 9.53 2.01 -11.94
C GLY A 63 9.26 0.58 -11.50
N TYR A 64 8.00 0.14 -11.33
CA TYR A 64 7.68 -1.22 -10.88
C TYR A 64 7.86 -2.25 -11.99
N PHE A 65 8.36 -3.45 -11.65
CA PHE A 65 8.56 -4.54 -12.62
C PHE A 65 7.26 -5.01 -13.28
N SER A 66 6.15 -5.07 -12.51
CA SER A 66 4.83 -5.47 -13.01
C SER A 66 4.28 -4.61 -14.14
N ASP A 67 4.72 -3.34 -14.19
CA ASP A 67 4.21 -2.34 -15.14
C ASP A 67 5.06 -2.25 -16.42
N ARG A 68 5.94 -3.24 -16.68
CA ARG A 68 6.89 -3.25 -17.79
C ARG A 68 6.69 -4.48 -18.65
N PRO A 69 5.78 -4.47 -19.60
CA PRO A 69 5.41 -5.65 -20.39
C PRO A 69 6.57 -6.24 -21.18
N ASP A 70 7.44 -5.42 -21.78
CA ASP A 70 8.59 -5.92 -22.52
C ASP A 70 9.69 -6.45 -21.61
N PHE A 71 9.87 -5.87 -20.43
CA PHE A 71 10.75 -6.42 -19.40
C PHE A 71 10.27 -7.81 -18.95
N GLN A 72 8.96 -7.97 -18.71
CA GLN A 72 8.38 -9.26 -18.37
C GLN A 72 8.55 -10.29 -19.49
N ARG A 73 8.31 -9.89 -20.74
CA ARG A 73 8.56 -10.74 -21.92
C ARG A 73 10.03 -11.20 -21.99
N MET A 74 10.97 -10.29 -21.73
CA MET A 74 12.39 -10.62 -21.66
C MET A 74 12.69 -11.66 -20.57
N LEU A 75 12.11 -11.54 -19.38
CA LEU A 75 12.29 -12.51 -18.29
C LEU A 75 11.71 -13.88 -18.64
N HIS A 76 10.58 -13.94 -19.33
CA HIS A 76 10.03 -15.20 -19.84
C HIS A 76 10.95 -15.83 -20.90
N ASP A 77 11.51 -15.04 -21.80
CA ASP A 77 12.47 -15.53 -22.79
C ASP A 77 13.79 -16.00 -22.15
N VAL A 78 14.17 -15.47 -20.98
CA VAL A 78 15.25 -16.02 -20.15
C VAL A 78 14.87 -17.40 -19.61
N GLN A 79 13.67 -17.57 -19.06
CA GLN A 79 13.18 -18.86 -18.55
C GLN A 79 13.10 -19.92 -19.64
N ASP A 80 12.69 -19.52 -20.84
CA ASP A 80 12.62 -20.37 -22.04
C ASP A 80 14.00 -20.74 -22.56
N GLY A 81 15.11 -20.24 -21.98
CA GLY A 81 16.47 -20.52 -22.42
C GLY A 81 16.85 -19.86 -23.74
N LYS A 82 16.17 -18.80 -24.18
CA LYS A 82 16.43 -18.10 -25.44
C LYS A 82 17.55 -17.07 -25.32
N ILE A 83 17.88 -16.62 -24.10
CA ILE A 83 18.80 -15.51 -23.83
C ILE A 83 20.02 -15.99 -23.06
N LYS A 84 21.23 -15.62 -23.49
CA LYS A 84 22.50 -15.86 -22.78
C LYS A 84 23.06 -14.59 -22.10
N ALA A 85 22.68 -13.41 -22.57
CA ALA A 85 23.13 -12.16 -22.00
C ALA A 85 22.07 -11.09 -22.21
N ILE A 86 21.91 -10.22 -21.20
CA ILE A 86 21.09 -9.02 -21.25
C ILE A 86 22.04 -7.80 -21.22
N VAL A 87 21.80 -6.83 -22.09
CA VAL A 87 22.56 -5.60 -22.19
C VAL A 87 21.66 -4.42 -21.92
N CYS A 88 22.05 -3.52 -21.02
CA CYS A 88 21.34 -2.28 -20.77
C CYS A 88 22.31 -1.09 -20.72
N TYR A 89 21.81 0.11 -20.99
CA TYR A 89 22.62 1.32 -20.99
C TYR A 89 23.09 1.70 -19.59
N LYS A 90 22.17 1.73 -18.60
CA LYS A 90 22.44 2.06 -17.19
C LYS A 90 21.70 1.10 -16.28
N LEU A 91 22.22 0.91 -15.07
CA LEU A 91 21.65 0.03 -14.05
C LEU A 91 20.21 0.41 -13.68
N ASP A 92 19.90 1.71 -13.62
CA ASP A 92 18.56 2.22 -13.31
C ASP A 92 17.49 1.87 -14.35
N ARG A 93 17.89 1.40 -15.52
CA ARG A 93 16.97 0.88 -16.54
C ARG A 93 16.38 -0.45 -16.11
N VAL A 94 17.18 -1.31 -15.50
CA VAL A 94 16.79 -2.68 -15.09
C VAL A 94 16.11 -2.67 -13.73
N GLY A 95 16.68 -2.04 -12.72
CA GLY A 95 16.13 -1.96 -11.35
C GLY A 95 16.34 -0.59 -10.71
N ARG A 96 15.38 -0.16 -9.89
CA ARG A 96 15.46 1.08 -9.09
C ARG A 96 15.69 0.80 -7.61
N LYS A 97 15.19 -0.34 -7.11
CA LYS A 97 15.39 -0.76 -5.73
C LYS A 97 16.49 -1.80 -5.68
N THR A 98 17.33 -1.72 -4.67
CA THR A 98 18.39 -2.70 -4.44
C THR A 98 17.85 -4.12 -4.34
N ALA A 99 16.75 -4.30 -3.62
CA ALA A 99 16.11 -5.60 -3.47
C ALA A 99 15.69 -6.20 -4.83
N ASP A 100 15.12 -5.38 -5.73
CA ASP A 100 14.71 -5.80 -7.07
C ASP A 100 15.94 -6.21 -7.92
N LEU A 101 17.04 -5.46 -7.77
CA LEU A 101 18.26 -5.74 -8.50
C LEU A 101 18.93 -7.03 -8.03
N ILE A 102 19.01 -7.26 -6.72
CA ILE A 102 19.56 -8.51 -6.15
C ILE A 102 18.73 -9.70 -6.63
N ARG A 103 17.41 -9.63 -6.55
CA ARG A 103 16.51 -10.69 -7.03
C ARG A 103 16.67 -10.95 -8.54
N LEU A 104 16.85 -9.88 -9.33
CA LEU A 104 17.12 -10.03 -10.76
C LEU A 104 18.46 -10.75 -10.98
N MET A 105 19.50 -10.41 -10.24
CA MET A 105 20.79 -11.05 -10.35
C MET A 105 20.73 -12.53 -9.98
N ASP A 106 20.06 -12.88 -8.90
CA ASP A 106 19.84 -14.26 -8.48
C ASP A 106 19.07 -15.05 -9.55
N PHE A 107 18.04 -14.41 -10.12
CA PHE A 107 17.27 -14.98 -11.21
C PHE A 107 18.14 -15.23 -12.45
N LEU A 108 18.92 -14.25 -12.90
CA LEU A 108 19.80 -14.38 -14.06
C LEU A 108 20.90 -15.43 -13.83
N GLU A 109 21.42 -15.53 -12.61
CA GLU A 109 22.40 -16.56 -12.25
C GLU A 109 21.82 -17.97 -12.32
N MET A 110 20.57 -18.17 -11.85
CA MET A 110 19.84 -19.44 -11.93
C MET A 110 19.74 -19.94 -13.39
N TYR A 111 19.53 -19.02 -14.35
CA TYR A 111 19.42 -19.36 -15.78
C TYR A 111 20.72 -19.21 -16.55
N HIS A 112 21.86 -18.97 -15.87
CA HIS A 112 23.17 -18.74 -16.49
C HIS A 112 23.16 -17.64 -17.56
N VAL A 113 22.55 -16.51 -17.23
CA VAL A 113 22.44 -15.32 -18.08
C VAL A 113 23.31 -14.19 -17.52
N ASN A 114 24.16 -13.61 -18.35
CA ASN A 114 25.01 -12.49 -17.95
C ASN A 114 24.30 -11.15 -18.11
N LEU A 115 24.56 -10.21 -17.20
CA LEU A 115 24.12 -8.83 -17.31
C LEU A 115 25.31 -7.92 -17.69
N LEU A 116 25.15 -7.15 -18.76
CA LEU A 116 26.11 -6.17 -19.22
C LEU A 116 25.53 -4.75 -19.08
N ILE A 117 26.32 -3.81 -18.52
CA ILE A 117 25.92 -2.41 -18.35
C ILE A 117 26.90 -1.51 -19.09
N CYS A 118 26.40 -0.90 -20.17
CA CYS A 118 27.19 -0.14 -21.11
C CYS A 118 27.86 1.09 -20.48
N SER A 119 27.13 1.90 -19.69
CA SER A 119 27.64 3.18 -19.16
C SER A 119 28.83 3.04 -18.21
N ASN A 120 28.95 1.90 -17.55
CA ASN A 120 29.98 1.65 -16.52
C ASN A 120 30.96 0.56 -16.93
N GLY A 121 30.83 -0.01 -18.12
CA GLY A 121 31.69 -1.12 -18.59
C GLY A 121 31.57 -2.38 -17.75
N ILE A 122 30.39 -2.63 -17.17
CA ILE A 122 30.16 -3.75 -16.25
C ILE A 122 29.72 -4.99 -17.02
N ASN A 123 30.37 -6.14 -16.71
CA ASN A 123 30.01 -7.46 -17.22
C ASN A 123 29.99 -8.46 -16.05
N THR A 124 28.81 -9.02 -15.73
CA THR A 124 28.63 -9.94 -14.61
C THR A 124 29.25 -11.33 -14.82
N ALA A 125 29.75 -11.63 -16.02
CA ALA A 125 30.53 -12.83 -16.25
C ALA A 125 31.83 -12.86 -15.43
N SER A 126 32.34 -11.69 -15.02
CA SER A 126 33.48 -11.56 -14.10
C SER A 126 32.96 -11.48 -12.66
N GLY A 127 33.41 -12.38 -11.77
CA GLY A 127 32.98 -12.45 -10.37
C GLY A 127 33.17 -11.14 -9.57
N LEU A 128 34.18 -10.34 -9.92
CA LEU A 128 34.44 -9.02 -9.31
C LEU A 128 33.29 -8.04 -9.57
N TYR A 129 32.67 -8.07 -10.73
CA TYR A 129 31.59 -7.13 -11.06
C TYR A 129 30.29 -7.38 -10.32
N LYS A 130 30.03 -8.60 -9.83
CA LYS A 130 28.90 -8.88 -8.95
C LYS A 130 28.96 -8.03 -7.70
N ILE A 131 30.13 -7.96 -7.07
CA ILE A 131 30.34 -7.16 -5.85
C ILE A 131 30.14 -5.66 -6.14
N PHE A 132 30.67 -5.15 -7.26
CA PHE A 132 30.46 -3.77 -7.65
C PHE A 132 29.00 -3.41 -7.85
N ILE A 133 28.21 -4.27 -8.53
CA ILE A 133 26.78 -4.03 -8.73
C ILE A 133 26.05 -3.97 -7.38
N GLN A 134 26.36 -4.87 -6.44
CA GLN A 134 25.78 -4.83 -5.10
C GLN A 134 26.11 -3.53 -4.35
N ILE A 135 27.37 -3.09 -4.43
CA ILE A 135 27.80 -1.82 -3.80
C ILE A 135 27.06 -0.62 -4.43
N PHE A 136 27.01 -0.54 -5.76
CA PHE A 136 26.29 0.54 -6.45
C PHE A 136 24.80 0.54 -6.14
N ALA A 137 24.19 -0.64 -6.00
CA ALA A 137 22.81 -0.78 -5.62
C ALA A 137 22.56 -0.22 -4.21
N VAL A 138 23.42 -0.55 -3.24
CA VAL A 138 23.33 -0.03 -1.86
C VAL A 138 23.49 1.50 -1.84
N ILE A 139 24.43 2.05 -2.59
CA ILE A 139 24.62 3.52 -2.67
C ILE A 139 23.37 4.18 -3.27
N ALA A 140 22.82 3.65 -4.33
CA ALA A 140 21.60 4.19 -4.96
C ALA A 140 20.36 4.11 -4.05
N GLU A 141 20.28 3.10 -3.19
CA GLU A 141 19.23 2.99 -2.17
C GLU A 141 19.42 4.07 -1.09
N PHE A 142 20.64 4.19 -0.57
CA PHE A 142 20.97 5.20 0.44
C PHE A 142 20.66 6.62 -0.07
N GLU A 143 21.05 6.97 -1.31
CA GLU A 143 20.71 8.28 -1.90
C GLU A 143 19.18 8.49 -1.97
N ARG A 144 18.43 7.45 -2.34
CA ARG A 144 16.98 7.56 -2.43
C ARG A 144 16.33 7.70 -1.06
N ASP A 145 16.79 6.96 -0.05
CA ASP A 145 16.26 7.03 1.31
C ASP A 145 16.54 8.41 1.91
N THR A 146 17.75 8.93 1.74
CA THR A 146 18.11 10.30 2.14
C THR A 146 17.22 11.36 1.47
N LEU A 147 16.90 11.20 0.16
CA LEU A 147 15.99 12.11 -0.53
C LEU A 147 14.55 11.99 0.01
N THR A 148 14.12 10.78 0.34
CA THR A 148 12.78 10.54 0.90
C THR A 148 12.66 11.16 2.29
N GLU A 149 13.65 10.99 3.17
CA GLU A 149 13.71 11.65 4.48
C GLU A 149 13.60 13.17 4.35
N ARG A 150 14.40 13.79 3.49
CA ARG A 150 14.32 15.24 3.25
C ARG A 150 12.95 15.70 2.74
N ILE A 151 12.28 14.90 1.91
CA ILE A 151 10.94 15.22 1.44
C ILE A 151 9.95 15.14 2.61
N VAL A 152 10.02 14.10 3.44
CA VAL A 152 9.15 13.95 4.62
C VAL A 152 9.37 15.09 5.60
N ASP A 153 10.61 15.43 5.93
CA ASP A 153 10.95 16.55 6.81
C ASP A 153 10.38 17.87 6.30
N ASN A 154 10.57 18.15 5.01
CA ASN A 154 10.01 19.35 4.38
C ASN A 154 8.48 19.35 4.40
N MET A 155 7.83 18.19 4.19
CA MET A 155 6.38 18.08 4.30
C MET A 155 5.91 18.32 5.74
N MET A 156 6.63 17.83 6.74
CA MET A 156 6.30 18.09 8.14
C MET A 156 6.40 19.59 8.47
N GLU A 157 7.44 20.28 8.00
CA GLU A 157 7.57 21.74 8.19
C GLU A 157 6.43 22.51 7.49
N LEU A 158 6.05 22.13 6.26
CA LEU A 158 4.92 22.74 5.58
C LEU A 158 3.57 22.43 6.26
N ALA A 159 3.44 21.26 6.92
CA ALA A 159 2.27 20.92 7.70
C ALA A 159 2.07 21.83 8.92
N LYS A 160 3.18 22.21 9.59
CA LYS A 160 3.15 23.17 10.71
C LYS A 160 2.63 24.56 10.30
N ASP A 161 2.80 24.94 9.03
CA ASP A 161 2.21 26.15 8.44
C ASP A 161 0.71 26.01 8.09
N GLY A 162 0.06 24.89 8.38
CA GLY A 162 -1.33 24.63 8.05
C GLY A 162 -1.63 24.51 6.55
N ARG A 163 -0.62 24.24 5.72
CA ARG A 163 -0.79 24.07 4.26
C ARG A 163 -1.42 22.72 3.91
N TRP A 164 -2.17 22.70 2.83
CA TRP A 164 -2.64 21.45 2.25
C TRP A 164 -1.52 20.77 1.45
N LEU A 165 -1.07 19.62 1.91
CA LEU A 165 0.07 18.89 1.34
C LEU A 165 -0.33 17.89 0.24
N GLY A 166 -1.61 17.78 -0.08
CA GLY A 166 -2.12 16.86 -1.09
C GLY A 166 -2.83 15.65 -0.48
N GLY A 167 -3.10 14.66 -1.31
CA GLY A 167 -3.93 13.51 -0.97
C GLY A 167 -5.37 13.66 -1.47
N ASN A 168 -6.25 12.76 -1.02
CA ASN A 168 -7.67 12.82 -1.36
C ASN A 168 -8.30 14.05 -0.71
N THR A 169 -8.93 14.90 -1.53
CA THR A 169 -9.62 16.11 -1.04
C THR A 169 -10.75 15.70 -0.10
N PRO A 170 -10.80 16.26 1.13
CA PRO A 170 -11.90 15.99 2.04
C PRO A 170 -13.23 16.48 1.46
N MET A 171 -14.31 15.76 1.78
CA MET A 171 -15.66 16.17 1.40
C MET A 171 -15.96 17.58 1.94
N GLY A 172 -16.64 18.41 1.18
CA GLY A 172 -16.90 19.81 1.54
C GLY A 172 -15.84 20.78 1.06
N PHE A 173 -14.77 20.32 0.43
CA PHE A 173 -13.66 21.17 0.00
C PHE A 173 -13.22 20.88 -1.44
N THR A 174 -12.63 21.90 -2.03
CA THR A 174 -11.86 21.80 -3.28
C THR A 174 -10.44 22.33 -3.06
N VAL A 175 -9.49 21.89 -3.89
CA VAL A 175 -8.10 22.34 -3.79
C VAL A 175 -7.89 23.56 -4.67
N ARG A 176 -7.43 24.66 -4.08
CA ARG A 176 -6.97 25.84 -4.79
C ARG A 176 -5.47 25.98 -4.69
N ARG A 177 -4.85 26.38 -5.78
CA ARG A 177 -3.40 26.64 -5.86
C ARG A 177 -3.15 28.14 -6.01
N VAL A 178 -2.39 28.68 -5.07
CA VAL A 178 -1.93 30.07 -5.12
C VAL A 178 -0.47 30.09 -5.51
N THR A 179 -0.12 30.99 -6.44
CA THR A 179 1.25 31.23 -6.83
C THR A 179 1.61 32.64 -6.38
N THR A 180 2.58 32.74 -5.48
CA THR A 180 3.09 34.01 -4.95
C THR A 180 4.47 34.32 -5.55
N GLY A 181 4.73 35.59 -5.85
CA GLY A 181 5.99 36.06 -6.43
C GLY A 181 6.03 36.04 -7.95
N SER A 182 7.02 36.75 -8.52
CA SER A 182 7.29 36.85 -9.96
C SER A 182 8.71 36.38 -10.28
N GLY A 183 8.93 35.82 -11.49
CA GLY A 183 10.26 35.41 -11.94
C GLY A 183 10.79 34.12 -11.29
N LYS A 184 12.09 34.08 -10.99
CA LYS A 184 12.77 32.89 -10.40
C LYS A 184 12.40 32.62 -8.94
N GLY A 185 11.67 33.54 -8.27
CA GLY A 185 11.21 33.42 -6.88
C GLY A 185 9.74 33.01 -6.76
N LYS A 186 9.14 32.37 -7.77
CA LYS A 186 7.76 31.88 -7.68
C LYS A 186 7.65 30.75 -6.67
N SER A 187 6.88 30.98 -5.60
CA SER A 187 6.44 29.98 -4.65
C SER A 187 4.97 29.64 -4.93
N ALA A 188 4.61 28.38 -4.87
CA ALA A 188 3.23 27.95 -5.02
C ALA A 188 2.85 27.02 -3.86
N TYR A 189 1.69 27.27 -3.27
CA TYR A 189 1.12 26.38 -2.26
C TYR A 189 -0.34 26.09 -2.56
N SER A 190 -0.81 24.96 -2.05
CA SER A 190 -2.21 24.56 -2.16
C SER A 190 -2.92 24.78 -0.83
N TYR A 191 -4.19 25.18 -0.89
CA TYR A 191 -5.07 25.27 0.26
C TYR A 191 -6.45 24.72 -0.09
N LEU A 192 -7.26 24.43 0.92
CA LEU A 192 -8.63 23.97 0.75
C LEU A 192 -9.59 25.16 0.73
N GLU A 193 -10.51 25.16 -0.22
CA GLU A 193 -11.61 26.11 -0.31
C GLU A 193 -12.92 25.36 -0.10
N SER A 194 -13.81 25.87 0.76
CA SER A 194 -15.08 25.22 1.04
C SER A 194 -16.05 25.30 -0.15
N LEU A 195 -16.71 24.17 -0.42
CA LEU A 195 -17.82 24.07 -1.36
C LEU A 195 -19.13 24.17 -0.59
N PRO A 196 -19.95 25.23 -0.78
CA PRO A 196 -21.13 25.49 0.07
C PRO A 196 -22.12 24.34 0.13
N GLU A 197 -22.39 23.69 -1.01
CA GLU A 197 -23.32 22.55 -1.09
C GLU A 197 -22.83 21.33 -0.28
N GLU A 198 -21.56 20.98 -0.44
CA GLU A 198 -20.97 19.86 0.28
C GLU A 198 -20.69 20.19 1.75
N LYS A 199 -20.42 21.47 2.09
CA LYS A 199 -20.32 21.95 3.48
C LYS A 199 -21.62 21.68 4.25
N CYS A 200 -22.78 22.00 3.66
CA CYS A 200 -24.08 21.70 4.26
C CYS A 200 -24.27 20.19 4.50
N MET A 201 -23.81 19.35 3.58
CA MET A 201 -23.87 17.89 3.72
C MET A 201 -23.02 17.40 4.91
N VAL A 202 -21.82 17.95 5.11
CA VAL A 202 -20.98 17.64 6.27
C VAL A 202 -21.67 18.05 7.56
N GLN A 203 -22.22 19.28 7.63
CA GLN A 203 -22.96 19.76 8.79
C GLN A 203 -24.15 18.86 9.11
N ARG A 204 -24.91 18.45 8.09
CA ARG A 204 -26.04 17.53 8.23
C ARG A 204 -25.62 16.17 8.79
N LEU A 205 -24.50 15.64 8.34
CA LEU A 205 -23.96 14.37 8.84
C LEU A 205 -23.62 14.44 10.33
N TYR A 206 -23.03 15.55 10.81
CA TYR A 206 -22.77 15.77 12.24
C TYR A 206 -24.05 15.91 13.05
N GLU A 207 -25.06 16.63 12.57
CA GLU A 207 -26.37 16.77 13.23
C GLU A 207 -27.06 15.43 13.42
N ILE A 208 -27.12 14.61 12.35
CA ILE A 208 -27.74 13.28 12.41
C ILE A 208 -26.99 12.41 13.42
N PHE A 209 -25.64 12.41 13.40
CA PHE A 209 -24.86 11.58 14.31
C PHE A 209 -25.04 12.01 15.78
N ARG A 210 -25.07 13.29 16.09
CA ARG A 210 -25.32 13.79 17.45
C ARG A 210 -26.69 13.37 17.98
N THR A 211 -27.70 13.31 17.10
CA THR A 211 -29.03 12.85 17.45
C THR A 211 -29.15 11.35 17.62
N THR A 212 -28.61 10.61 16.65
CA THR A 212 -28.77 9.12 16.56
C THR A 212 -27.76 8.37 17.41
N ARG A 213 -26.59 8.93 17.65
CA ARG A 213 -25.42 8.33 18.32
C ARG A 213 -25.04 6.97 17.71
N SER A 214 -25.30 6.79 16.41
CA SER A 214 -25.07 5.54 15.69
C SER A 214 -24.52 5.82 14.29
N ILE A 215 -23.28 5.37 14.02
CA ILE A 215 -22.63 5.55 12.73
C ILE A 215 -23.44 4.89 11.60
N GLN A 216 -23.99 3.69 11.84
CA GLN A 216 -24.77 2.96 10.84
C GLN A 216 -26.10 3.66 10.53
N THR A 217 -26.78 4.15 11.56
CA THR A 217 -28.04 4.90 11.38
C THR A 217 -27.78 6.21 10.64
N THR A 218 -26.69 6.90 10.98
CA THR A 218 -26.29 8.14 10.30
C THR A 218 -26.03 7.89 8.81
N ALA A 219 -25.24 6.86 8.46
CA ALA A 219 -24.99 6.50 7.08
C ALA A 219 -26.28 6.17 6.30
N LYS A 220 -27.19 5.42 6.94
CA LYS A 220 -28.48 5.07 6.36
C LYS A 220 -29.34 6.31 6.09
N GLN A 221 -29.46 7.19 7.08
CA GLN A 221 -30.27 8.42 6.95
C GLN A 221 -29.70 9.39 5.92
N MET A 222 -28.36 9.55 5.82
CA MET A 222 -27.73 10.34 4.75
C MET A 222 -28.13 9.82 3.37
N ASN A 223 -28.12 8.50 3.17
CA ASN A 223 -28.53 7.87 1.91
C ASN A 223 -30.03 8.04 1.63
N GLU A 224 -30.88 7.96 2.66
CA GLU A 224 -32.33 8.17 2.54
C GLU A 224 -32.68 9.63 2.20
N GLU A 225 -31.88 10.59 2.69
CA GLU A 225 -31.98 12.02 2.33
C GLU A 225 -31.37 12.32 0.94
N GLY A 226 -30.84 11.30 0.23
CA GLY A 226 -30.33 11.43 -1.14
C GLY A 226 -28.88 11.94 -1.23
N PHE A 227 -28.17 12.03 -0.12
CA PHE A 227 -26.77 12.45 -0.14
C PHE A 227 -25.85 11.31 -0.60
N HIS A 228 -24.80 11.68 -1.35
CA HIS A 228 -23.77 10.75 -1.83
C HIS A 228 -22.37 11.30 -1.53
N THR A 229 -21.40 10.42 -1.46
CA THR A 229 -19.99 10.83 -1.35
C THR A 229 -19.53 11.56 -2.62
N PRO A 230 -18.44 12.33 -2.61
CA PRO A 230 -17.91 12.99 -3.82
C PRO A 230 -17.63 12.04 -4.99
N SER A 231 -17.44 10.75 -4.74
CA SER A 231 -17.30 9.72 -5.77
C SER A 231 -18.64 9.19 -6.31
N GLY A 232 -19.78 9.69 -5.83
CA GLY A 232 -21.11 9.20 -6.19
C GLY A 232 -21.55 7.92 -5.45
N ALA A 233 -20.74 7.41 -4.52
CA ALA A 233 -21.07 6.21 -3.76
C ALA A 233 -21.99 6.54 -2.57
N ALA A 234 -22.77 5.55 -2.14
CA ALA A 234 -23.57 5.66 -0.92
C ALA A 234 -22.68 5.73 0.33
N PHE A 235 -23.16 6.43 1.37
CA PHE A 235 -22.51 6.44 2.68
C PHE A 235 -22.55 5.06 3.31
N ASN A 236 -21.45 4.67 3.92
CA ASN A 236 -21.32 3.48 4.75
C ASN A 236 -20.69 3.83 6.10
N ALA A 237 -20.64 2.88 7.02
CA ALA A 237 -20.10 3.11 8.37
C ALA A 237 -18.63 3.59 8.36
N SER A 238 -17.81 3.10 7.43
CA SER A 238 -16.40 3.49 7.33
C SER A 238 -16.24 4.92 6.82
N THR A 239 -16.92 5.28 5.73
CA THR A 239 -16.87 6.64 5.19
C THR A 239 -17.45 7.66 6.18
N THR A 240 -18.58 7.34 6.83
CA THR A 240 -19.17 8.18 7.87
C THR A 240 -18.21 8.41 9.02
N ARG A 241 -17.54 7.34 9.52
CA ARG A 241 -16.55 7.46 10.60
C ARG A 241 -15.36 8.31 10.18
N LEU A 242 -14.86 8.17 8.95
CA LEU A 242 -13.75 8.98 8.44
C LEU A 242 -14.07 10.47 8.41
N VAL A 243 -15.29 10.84 8.04
CA VAL A 243 -15.74 12.24 8.07
C VAL A 243 -15.85 12.75 9.52
N LEU A 244 -16.53 12.01 10.40
CA LEU A 244 -16.72 12.40 11.79
C LEU A 244 -15.40 12.56 12.58
N ARG A 245 -14.39 11.73 12.28
CA ARG A 245 -13.07 11.75 12.95
C ARG A 245 -12.09 12.77 12.39
N ASN A 246 -12.39 13.41 11.24
CA ASN A 246 -11.41 14.25 10.58
C ASN A 246 -11.33 15.65 11.21
N PRO A 247 -10.18 16.04 11.80
CA PRO A 247 -10.00 17.36 12.41
C PRO A 247 -10.18 18.54 11.45
N ILE A 248 -10.09 18.31 10.14
CA ILE A 248 -10.18 19.34 9.12
C ILE A 248 -11.51 20.12 9.13
N TYR A 249 -12.54 19.48 9.68
CA TYR A 249 -13.86 20.12 9.84
C TYR A 249 -13.96 20.98 11.10
N CYS A 250 -13.10 20.72 12.09
CA CYS A 250 -13.14 21.41 13.39
C CYS A 250 -12.69 22.86 13.24
N THR A 251 -13.43 23.79 13.82
CA THR A 251 -13.01 25.19 13.93
C THR A 251 -11.84 25.33 14.89
N ALA A 252 -10.80 26.05 14.47
CA ALA A 252 -9.61 26.33 15.25
C ALA A 252 -9.88 27.46 16.24
N ASP A 253 -10.19 27.11 17.48
CA ASP A 253 -10.40 28.03 18.59
C ASP A 253 -9.69 27.52 19.86
N LYS A 254 -9.84 28.24 20.96
CA LYS A 254 -9.24 27.86 22.24
C LYS A 254 -9.62 26.46 22.70
N ARG A 255 -10.89 26.04 22.51
CA ARG A 255 -11.35 24.72 22.96
C ARG A 255 -10.68 23.60 22.14
N SER A 256 -10.58 23.76 20.84
CA SER A 256 -9.89 22.80 19.98
C SER A 256 -8.40 22.73 20.29
N TYR A 257 -7.76 23.87 20.60
CA TYR A 257 -6.37 23.91 21.05
C TYR A 257 -6.18 23.10 22.35
N ASP A 258 -6.97 23.42 23.39
CA ASP A 258 -6.91 22.73 24.68
C ASP A 258 -7.18 21.22 24.51
N TYR A 259 -8.17 20.82 23.70
CA TYR A 259 -8.48 19.42 23.41
C TYR A 259 -7.28 18.64 22.87
N PHE A 260 -6.57 19.18 21.88
CA PHE A 260 -5.43 18.48 21.30
C PHE A 260 -4.21 18.47 22.22
N ILE A 261 -3.99 19.48 23.04
CA ILE A 261 -2.96 19.47 24.08
C ILE A 261 -3.26 18.40 25.14
N ASP A 262 -4.50 18.30 25.60
CA ASP A 262 -4.93 17.30 26.59
C ASP A 262 -4.81 15.84 26.07
N HIS A 263 -4.79 15.68 24.74
CA HIS A 263 -4.59 14.38 24.08
C HIS A 263 -3.14 14.19 23.57
N ASP A 264 -2.17 14.91 24.11
CA ASP A 264 -0.74 14.85 23.74
C ASP A 264 -0.45 15.17 22.27
N GLY A 265 -1.36 15.86 21.55
CA GLY A 265 -1.18 16.23 20.14
C GLY A 265 -0.10 17.29 19.97
N ASN A 266 0.70 17.18 18.89
CA ASN A 266 1.69 18.19 18.54
C ASN A 266 1.02 19.39 17.85
N VAL A 267 0.64 20.39 18.62
CA VAL A 267 -0.03 21.60 18.12
C VAL A 267 1.02 22.67 17.78
N PHE A 268 0.94 23.20 16.56
CA PHE A 268 1.82 24.23 16.04
C PHE A 268 1.07 25.52 15.74
N GLY A 269 1.72 26.66 15.96
CA GLY A 269 1.15 27.99 15.86
C GLY A 269 0.84 28.60 17.24
N ASP A 270 0.79 29.92 17.27
CA ASP A 270 0.46 30.64 18.49
C ASP A 270 -1.05 30.58 18.76
N MET A 271 -1.44 30.64 20.05
CA MET A 271 -2.84 30.67 20.45
C MET A 271 -3.67 31.77 19.76
N THR A 272 -3.02 32.85 19.34
CA THR A 272 -3.66 33.95 18.62
C THR A 272 -4.10 33.58 17.20
N GLU A 273 -3.54 32.50 16.63
CA GLU A 273 -3.94 31.99 15.31
C GLU A 273 -5.24 31.17 15.38
N PHE A 274 -5.59 30.68 16.58
CA PHE A 274 -6.85 29.96 16.84
C PHE A 274 -8.01 30.94 16.97
N ASP A 275 -8.32 31.59 15.86
CA ASP A 275 -9.20 32.76 15.76
C ASP A 275 -10.71 32.47 15.78
N GLY A 276 -11.09 31.18 15.78
CA GLY A 276 -12.50 30.75 15.74
C GLY A 276 -13.12 30.82 14.35
N THR A 277 -12.35 31.09 13.30
CA THR A 277 -12.85 31.20 11.91
C THR A 277 -12.25 30.13 11.00
N HIS A 278 -10.95 29.87 11.13
CA HIS A 278 -10.25 28.86 10.34
C HIS A 278 -10.51 27.44 10.86
N GLY A 279 -10.33 26.47 9.99
CA GLY A 279 -10.35 25.04 10.34
C GLY A 279 -8.97 24.53 10.76
N LEU A 280 -8.91 23.33 11.32
CA LEU A 280 -7.67 22.68 11.69
C LEU A 280 -7.09 21.86 10.51
N SER A 281 -5.79 21.89 10.35
CA SER A 281 -5.05 20.97 9.50
C SER A 281 -4.36 19.92 10.37
N ALA A 282 -4.51 18.64 10.04
CA ALA A 282 -3.86 17.56 10.75
C ALA A 282 -3.12 16.67 9.75
N TYR A 283 -1.81 16.52 9.95
CA TYR A 283 -0.91 15.71 9.14
C TYR A 283 -0.35 14.54 9.97
N ASN A 284 0.26 13.54 9.29
CA ASN A 284 0.85 12.35 9.92
C ASN A 284 -0.15 11.49 10.73
N LYS A 285 -1.42 11.43 10.26
CA LYS A 285 -2.50 10.69 10.93
C LYS A 285 -2.47 9.19 10.73
N THR A 286 -1.80 8.72 9.69
CA THR A 286 -1.77 7.31 9.30
C THR A 286 -0.37 6.88 8.92
N ASP A 287 -0.04 5.65 9.21
CA ASP A 287 1.10 4.94 8.65
C ASP A 287 0.66 4.04 7.51
N GLN A 288 1.49 3.94 6.48
CA GLN A 288 1.18 3.15 5.29
C GLN A 288 2.35 2.23 4.99
N GLU A 289 2.18 0.96 5.27
CA GLU A 289 3.15 -0.05 4.93
C GLU A 289 2.73 -0.81 3.67
N LYS A 290 3.70 -1.08 2.81
CA LYS A 290 3.52 -1.83 1.59
C LYS A 290 4.46 -3.04 1.61
N TYR A 291 3.91 -4.23 1.67
CA TYR A 291 4.65 -5.48 1.69
C TYR A 291 4.22 -6.43 0.57
N GLU A 292 5.08 -7.37 0.23
CA GLU A 292 4.75 -8.38 -0.78
C GLU A 292 3.73 -9.36 -0.25
N GLY A 293 2.66 -9.58 -1.02
CA GLY A 293 1.65 -10.58 -0.70
C GLY A 293 2.20 -12.02 -0.84
N SER A 294 1.54 -12.97 -0.17
CA SER A 294 1.91 -14.40 -0.22
C SER A 294 1.95 -15.00 -1.62
N ASP A 295 1.16 -14.44 -2.54
CA ASP A 295 1.07 -14.87 -3.94
C ASP A 295 2.01 -14.08 -4.86
N SER A 296 2.97 -13.32 -4.29
CA SER A 296 3.93 -12.54 -5.06
C SER A 296 5.00 -13.45 -5.64
N THR A 297 5.34 -13.22 -6.90
CA THR A 297 6.47 -13.86 -7.55
C THR A 297 7.40 -12.79 -8.12
N PHE A 298 8.67 -13.14 -8.38
CA PHE A 298 9.61 -12.19 -8.99
C PHE A 298 9.08 -11.60 -10.31
N ILE A 299 8.46 -12.43 -11.16
CA ILE A 299 7.93 -12.00 -12.46
C ILE A 299 6.61 -11.23 -12.32
N SER A 300 5.78 -11.57 -11.33
CA SER A 300 4.48 -10.93 -11.07
C SER A 300 4.37 -10.51 -9.61
N PRO A 301 5.06 -9.42 -9.21
CA PRO A 301 5.03 -8.96 -7.83
C PRO A 301 3.65 -8.39 -7.46
N LYS A 302 3.06 -8.94 -6.41
CA LYS A 302 1.80 -8.46 -5.83
C LYS A 302 2.08 -7.81 -4.49
N TYR A 303 1.63 -6.57 -4.35
CA TYR A 303 1.81 -5.83 -3.11
C TYR A 303 0.48 -5.66 -2.38
N VAL A 304 0.52 -5.86 -1.09
CA VAL A 304 -0.56 -5.54 -0.16
C VAL A 304 -0.18 -4.26 0.58
N GLN A 305 -1.12 -3.34 0.70
CA GLN A 305 -0.94 -2.10 1.45
C GLN A 305 -1.80 -2.15 2.70
N THR A 306 -1.19 -1.94 3.86
CA THR A 306 -1.88 -1.71 5.12
C THR A 306 -1.84 -0.23 5.45
N ILE A 307 -2.91 0.26 6.05
CA ILE A 307 -3.03 1.63 6.54
C ILE A 307 -3.44 1.53 8.00
N GLU A 308 -2.58 1.99 8.88
CA GLU A 308 -2.83 2.02 10.32
C GLU A 308 -2.98 3.47 10.80
N SER A 309 -3.90 3.71 11.72
CA SER A 309 -4.08 5.03 12.31
C SER A 309 -3.03 5.24 13.40
N LYS A 310 -2.34 6.36 13.33
CA LYS A 310 -1.40 6.79 14.37
C LYS A 310 -2.12 7.41 15.55
N PRO A 311 -1.55 7.32 16.77
CA PRO A 311 -2.08 8.04 17.94
C PRO A 311 -2.01 9.55 17.71
N VAL A 312 -2.89 10.30 18.38
CA VAL A 312 -2.97 11.76 18.27
C VAL A 312 -1.64 12.43 18.65
N SER A 313 -0.88 11.83 19.56
CA SER A 313 0.46 12.29 19.98
C SER A 313 1.50 12.36 18.84
N GLU A 314 1.27 11.68 17.74
CA GLU A 314 2.15 11.76 16.56
C GLU A 314 1.61 12.70 15.46
N TRP A 315 0.39 13.23 15.64
CA TRP A 315 -0.19 14.13 14.65
C TRP A 315 0.47 15.51 14.69
N ILE A 316 0.65 16.12 13.55
CA ILE A 316 1.02 17.52 13.40
C ILE A 316 -0.27 18.29 13.18
N ILE A 317 -0.65 19.13 14.16
CA ILE A 317 -1.87 19.90 14.14
C ILE A 317 -1.52 21.38 14.03
N ALA A 318 -2.11 22.06 13.06
CA ALA A 318 -1.92 23.49 12.86
C ALA A 318 -3.22 24.15 12.41
N VAL A 319 -3.30 25.46 12.50
CA VAL A 319 -4.41 26.22 11.92
C VAL A 319 -4.32 26.17 10.39
N GLY A 320 -5.34 25.58 9.77
CA GLY A 320 -5.42 25.47 8.30
C GLY A 320 -5.71 26.82 7.63
N LYS A 321 -5.47 26.88 6.32
CA LYS A 321 -5.79 28.08 5.49
C LYS A 321 -7.24 28.05 4.97
N HIS A 322 -8.08 27.16 5.46
CA HIS A 322 -9.48 26.98 5.09
C HIS A 322 -10.40 27.39 6.24
N GLU A 323 -11.64 27.64 5.91
CA GLU A 323 -12.68 27.97 6.88
C GLU A 323 -13.13 26.72 7.68
N GLY A 324 -13.36 26.87 8.99
CA GLY A 324 -13.95 25.83 9.83
C GLY A 324 -15.38 25.52 9.41
N VAL A 325 -15.77 24.26 9.50
CA VAL A 325 -17.10 23.76 9.07
C VAL A 325 -17.99 23.49 10.28
N ILE A 326 -17.42 22.91 11.33
CA ILE A 326 -18.10 22.46 12.53
C ILE A 326 -17.51 23.19 13.74
N PRO A 327 -18.34 23.83 14.59
CA PRO A 327 -17.86 24.43 15.82
C PRO A 327 -17.10 23.42 16.67
N SER A 328 -15.99 23.84 17.28
CA SER A 328 -15.10 22.97 18.06
C SER A 328 -15.83 22.17 19.13
N GLU A 329 -16.77 22.80 19.84
CA GLU A 329 -17.60 22.14 20.86
C GLU A 329 -18.38 20.94 20.32
N GLN A 330 -19.00 21.11 19.15
CA GLN A 330 -19.76 20.03 18.52
C GLN A 330 -18.84 18.93 17.97
N TRP A 331 -17.69 19.30 17.43
CA TRP A 331 -16.70 18.34 16.94
C TRP A 331 -16.15 17.50 18.09
N ILE A 332 -15.79 18.12 19.22
CA ILE A 332 -15.28 17.43 20.42
C ILE A 332 -16.34 16.49 21.00
N GLU A 333 -17.59 16.95 21.16
CA GLU A 333 -18.70 16.09 21.58
C GLU A 333 -18.81 14.82 20.72
N VAL A 334 -18.65 14.98 19.42
CA VAL A 334 -18.68 13.85 18.48
C VAL A 334 -17.49 12.91 18.69
N GLN A 335 -16.27 13.42 18.99
CA GLN A 335 -15.14 12.56 19.29
C GLN A 335 -15.38 11.73 20.57
N GLU A 336 -15.84 12.35 21.64
CA GLU A 336 -16.18 11.66 22.90
C GLU A 336 -17.23 10.56 22.69
N LEU A 337 -18.27 10.84 21.91
CA LEU A 337 -19.28 9.84 21.54
C LEU A 337 -18.70 8.68 20.75
N LEU A 338 -17.80 8.96 19.80
CA LEU A 338 -17.15 7.92 18.99
C LEU A 338 -16.21 7.06 19.84
N ASP A 339 -15.52 7.64 20.82
CA ASP A 339 -14.64 6.92 21.74
C ASP A 339 -15.44 6.04 22.69
N ALA A 340 -16.52 6.56 23.26
CA ALA A 340 -17.43 5.78 24.09
C ALA A 340 -18.05 4.58 23.31
N ILE A 341 -18.36 4.78 22.02
CA ILE A 341 -18.80 3.69 21.15
C ILE A 341 -17.66 2.68 20.93
N ALA A 342 -16.44 3.13 20.65
CA ALA A 342 -15.29 2.26 20.43
C ALA A 342 -14.99 1.41 21.67
N GLU A 343 -14.99 1.99 22.86
CA GLU A 343 -14.82 1.26 24.13
C GLU A 343 -15.88 0.19 24.34
N LYS A 344 -17.15 0.53 24.04
CA LYS A 344 -18.25 -0.41 24.15
C LYS A 344 -18.11 -1.62 23.22
N TYR A 345 -17.57 -1.40 22.02
CA TYR A 345 -17.38 -2.47 21.01
C TYR A 345 -16.00 -3.10 21.06
N ASN A 346 -15.00 -2.50 21.70
CA ASN A 346 -13.65 -3.05 21.93
C ASN A 346 -13.62 -4.09 23.07
N ARG A 347 -14.74 -4.69 23.39
CA ARG A 347 -14.72 -5.88 24.24
C ARG A 347 -13.85 -6.90 23.53
N PRO A 348 -12.81 -7.46 24.18
CA PRO A 348 -12.01 -8.49 23.58
C PRO A 348 -12.97 -9.56 23.06
N HIS A 349 -12.85 -9.92 21.77
CA HIS A 349 -13.60 -11.03 21.24
C HIS A 349 -13.45 -12.18 22.23
N ARG A 350 -14.54 -12.69 22.77
CA ARG A 350 -14.50 -13.84 23.69
C ARG A 350 -13.65 -14.86 22.97
N LYS A 351 -12.48 -15.22 23.55
CA LYS A 351 -11.60 -16.22 22.99
C LYS A 351 -12.44 -17.47 22.82
N THR A 352 -12.77 -17.82 21.60
CA THR A 352 -13.44 -19.07 21.33
C THR A 352 -12.38 -20.15 21.43
N ASN A 353 -12.67 -21.24 22.15
CA ASN A 353 -11.79 -22.40 22.20
C ASN A 353 -12.01 -23.36 21.01
N ALA A 354 -12.85 -22.97 20.03
CA ALA A 354 -13.10 -23.76 18.83
C ALA A 354 -11.82 -23.86 18.00
N LEU A 355 -11.33 -25.08 17.78
CA LEU A 355 -10.09 -25.37 17.07
C LEU A 355 -10.12 -24.82 15.62
N LEU A 356 -11.28 -24.93 14.97
CA LEU A 356 -11.46 -24.52 13.58
C LEU A 356 -12.03 -23.11 13.43
N ALA A 357 -11.98 -22.28 14.50
CA ALA A 357 -12.42 -20.89 14.41
C ALA A 357 -11.57 -20.12 13.37
N GLY A 358 -12.23 -19.60 12.35
CA GLY A 358 -11.57 -18.86 11.26
C GLY A 358 -10.93 -19.73 10.17
N LEU A 359 -10.89 -21.06 10.32
CA LEU A 359 -10.36 -22.01 9.31
C LEU A 359 -11.46 -22.73 8.54
N ALA A 360 -12.62 -22.98 9.16
CA ALA A 360 -13.70 -23.69 8.52
C ALA A 360 -14.45 -22.83 7.50
N HIS A 361 -14.74 -23.40 6.32
CA HIS A 361 -15.46 -22.75 5.23
C HIS A 361 -16.73 -23.56 4.87
N CYS A 362 -17.76 -22.85 4.45
CA CYS A 362 -18.99 -23.46 3.99
C CYS A 362 -18.80 -24.21 2.67
N PRO A 363 -19.15 -25.50 2.56
CA PRO A 363 -18.99 -26.28 1.33
C PRO A 363 -19.91 -25.80 0.19
N HIS A 364 -21.00 -25.10 0.50
CA HIS A 364 -21.95 -24.61 -0.52
C HIS A 364 -21.55 -23.25 -1.11
N CYS A 365 -21.08 -22.32 -0.29
CA CYS A 365 -20.77 -20.95 -0.75
C CYS A 365 -19.32 -20.54 -0.59
N GLY A 366 -18.43 -21.41 -0.09
CA GLY A 366 -17.01 -21.17 0.10
C GLY A 366 -16.66 -20.14 1.18
N ARG A 367 -17.64 -19.53 1.83
CA ARG A 367 -17.41 -18.46 2.82
C ARG A 367 -17.04 -19.05 4.18
N ARG A 368 -16.24 -18.29 4.95
CA ARG A 368 -15.79 -18.67 6.29
C ARG A 368 -16.98 -18.82 7.25
N LEU A 369 -16.98 -19.88 8.03
CA LEU A 369 -17.98 -20.13 9.07
C LEU A 369 -17.67 -19.29 10.33
N SER A 370 -18.71 -18.78 10.98
CA SER A 370 -18.62 -18.06 12.25
C SER A 370 -19.02 -18.95 13.40
N VAL A 371 -18.31 -18.81 14.53
CA VAL A 371 -18.58 -19.57 15.76
C VAL A 371 -19.54 -18.77 16.65
N ILE A 372 -20.63 -19.39 17.12
CA ILE A 372 -21.44 -18.83 18.21
C ILE A 372 -20.95 -19.46 19.51
N PRO A 373 -20.38 -18.66 20.45
CA PRO A 373 -20.12 -19.13 21.79
C PRO A 373 -21.43 -19.38 22.52
N GLU A 374 -21.59 -20.51 23.17
CA GLU A 374 -22.73 -20.77 24.07
C GLU A 374 -22.57 -19.89 25.30
N SER A 375 -23.63 -19.15 25.66
CA SER A 375 -23.67 -18.39 26.91
C SER A 375 -23.67 -19.35 28.11
N ASP A 376 -22.64 -19.27 28.92
CA ASP A 376 -22.54 -19.59 30.35
C ASP A 376 -23.11 -20.91 30.90
N ARG A 377 -23.29 -21.96 30.14
CA ARG A 377 -23.60 -23.27 30.71
C ARG A 377 -22.45 -24.24 30.57
N TRP A 378 -21.67 -24.34 31.65
CA TRP A 378 -20.72 -25.41 31.87
C TRP A 378 -21.48 -26.72 32.13
N THR A 379 -21.36 -27.71 31.27
CA THR A 379 -21.78 -29.07 31.56
C THR A 379 -20.54 -29.92 31.63
N ASN A 380 -20.29 -30.52 32.82
CA ASN A 380 -19.15 -31.41 33.10
C ASN A 380 -17.75 -30.79 32.92
N GLY A 381 -17.56 -29.50 33.28
CA GLY A 381 -16.23 -28.87 33.32
C GLY A 381 -15.60 -28.56 31.97
N LYS A 382 -16.30 -28.72 30.87
CA LYS A 382 -15.83 -28.37 29.51
C LYS A 382 -16.67 -27.27 28.90
N PRO A 383 -16.03 -26.26 28.28
CA PRO A 383 -16.78 -25.23 27.52
C PRO A 383 -17.45 -25.86 26.31
N ARG A 384 -18.77 -25.68 26.17
CA ARG A 384 -19.51 -26.09 24.95
C ARG A 384 -19.52 -24.95 23.94
N PHE A 385 -19.11 -25.26 22.70
CA PHE A 385 -19.34 -24.39 21.54
C PHE A 385 -20.56 -24.88 20.79
N LYS A 386 -21.52 -24.01 20.58
CA LYS A 386 -22.77 -24.55 20.05
C LYS A 386 -22.80 -24.70 18.57
N THR A 387 -22.16 -23.86 17.75
CA THR A 387 -22.42 -24.04 16.32
C THR A 387 -21.50 -23.21 15.44
N MET A 388 -20.96 -23.78 14.36
CA MET A 388 -20.43 -23.05 13.22
C MET A 388 -21.53 -22.81 12.20
N PHE A 389 -21.72 -21.55 11.78
CA PHE A 389 -22.78 -21.16 10.85
C PHE A 389 -22.32 -20.08 9.86
N VAL A 390 -23.05 -19.96 8.76
CA VAL A 390 -22.88 -18.83 7.83
C VAL A 390 -23.58 -17.59 8.44
N PRO A 391 -22.91 -16.42 8.57
CA PRO A 391 -23.50 -15.22 9.16
C PRO A 391 -24.83 -14.84 8.55
N VAL A 392 -25.78 -14.35 9.37
CA VAL A 392 -27.20 -14.09 9.04
C VAL A 392 -27.40 -13.16 7.83
N ILE A 393 -26.51 -12.19 7.63
CA ILE A 393 -26.54 -11.26 6.48
C ILE A 393 -26.41 -12.00 5.13
N ILE A 394 -25.94 -13.24 5.16
CA ILE A 394 -25.62 -14.07 3.98
C ILE A 394 -26.59 -15.25 3.88
N LYS A 395 -27.46 -15.46 4.87
CA LYS A 395 -28.41 -16.58 4.92
C LYS A 395 -29.44 -16.56 3.79
N MET A 396 -29.65 -15.42 3.14
CA MET A 396 -30.56 -15.33 1.97
C MET A 396 -30.02 -16.03 0.71
N GLU A 397 -28.71 -16.32 0.66
CA GLU A 397 -28.07 -16.92 -0.52
C GLU A 397 -27.48 -18.32 -0.27
N CYS A 398 -27.55 -18.84 0.98
CA CYS A 398 -26.92 -20.10 1.33
C CYS A 398 -27.79 -20.92 2.28
N ASN A 399 -28.18 -22.14 1.87
CA ASN A 399 -28.98 -23.08 2.65
C ASN A 399 -28.16 -23.95 3.63
N PHE A 400 -26.93 -23.57 3.96
CA PHE A 400 -26.08 -24.31 4.88
C PHE A 400 -26.70 -24.33 6.29
N LYS A 401 -26.92 -25.54 6.82
CA LYS A 401 -27.38 -25.73 8.20
C LYS A 401 -26.19 -25.59 9.14
N ALA A 402 -26.45 -24.95 10.28
CA ALA A 402 -25.45 -24.83 11.33
C ALA A 402 -24.96 -26.22 11.80
N VAL A 403 -23.64 -26.35 12.00
CA VAL A 403 -22.99 -27.60 12.40
C VAL A 403 -22.53 -27.50 13.84
N ASP A 404 -22.59 -28.59 14.62
CA ASP A 404 -22.06 -28.65 15.96
C ASP A 404 -20.52 -28.53 15.91
N GLY A 405 -19.99 -27.46 16.51
CA GLY A 405 -18.56 -27.15 16.48
C GLY A 405 -17.70 -28.13 17.27
N VAL A 406 -18.25 -28.77 18.31
CA VAL A 406 -17.53 -29.77 19.12
C VAL A 406 -17.34 -31.05 18.33
N LEU A 407 -18.40 -31.53 17.67
CA LEU A 407 -18.33 -32.72 16.81
C LEU A 407 -17.37 -32.49 15.64
N LEU A 408 -17.34 -31.25 15.10
CA LEU A 408 -16.42 -30.90 14.03
C LEU A 408 -14.97 -30.88 14.50
N ASP A 409 -14.67 -30.31 15.66
CA ASP A 409 -13.34 -30.31 16.26
C ASP A 409 -12.88 -31.74 16.61
N GLU A 410 -13.75 -32.56 17.19
CA GLU A 410 -13.47 -33.97 17.50
C GLU A 410 -13.19 -34.79 16.23
N SER A 411 -13.94 -34.58 15.15
CA SER A 411 -13.72 -35.28 13.89
C SER A 411 -12.34 -34.99 13.28
N VAL A 412 -11.86 -33.75 13.41
CA VAL A 412 -10.53 -33.34 12.92
C VAL A 412 -9.41 -33.90 13.82
N VAL A 413 -9.64 -33.95 15.14
CA VAL A 413 -8.65 -34.51 16.08
C VAL A 413 -8.54 -36.02 15.93
N GLN A 414 -9.59 -36.74 15.54
CA GLN A 414 -9.60 -38.17 15.34
C GLN A 414 -9.01 -38.66 14.01
N GLN A 415 -8.82 -37.78 13.03
CA GLN A 415 -8.25 -38.09 11.70
C GLN A 415 -6.72 -38.06 11.52
N PRO A 416 -5.85 -37.88 12.52
CA PRO A 416 -4.40 -37.84 12.32
C PRO A 416 -3.80 -39.16 11.80
N SER A 417 -4.54 -40.28 11.82
CA SER A 417 -4.00 -41.63 11.48
C SER A 417 -3.93 -41.87 9.94
N GLU A 418 -4.47 -40.99 9.11
CA GLU A 418 -4.46 -41.14 7.63
C GLU A 418 -3.57 -40.16 6.89
N LEU A 419 -2.90 -39.25 7.59
CA LEU A 419 -1.95 -38.34 6.97
C LEU A 419 -0.61 -39.04 6.75
N SER A 420 -0.14 -39.08 5.52
CA SER A 420 1.18 -39.60 5.18
C SER A 420 2.29 -38.88 5.93
N ASP A 421 3.42 -39.57 6.21
CA ASP A 421 4.58 -39.08 7.00
C ASP A 421 5.13 -37.72 6.48
N GLU A 422 4.96 -37.40 5.21
CA GLU A 422 5.32 -36.09 4.62
C GLU A 422 4.47 -34.93 5.14
N ASN A 423 3.19 -35.15 5.37
CA ASN A 423 2.28 -34.15 5.91
C ASN A 423 2.46 -33.92 7.41
N GLN A 424 2.90 -34.95 8.18
CA GLN A 424 3.21 -34.80 9.60
C GLN A 424 4.42 -33.88 9.85
N ARG A 425 5.41 -33.89 8.98
CA ARG A 425 6.57 -32.97 9.07
C ARG A 425 6.23 -31.52 8.76
N ALA A 426 5.19 -31.25 7.98
CA ALA A 426 4.70 -29.89 7.74
C ALA A 426 3.97 -29.30 8.95
N PHE A 427 3.26 -30.13 9.73
CA PHE A 427 2.53 -29.68 10.94
C PHE A 427 3.43 -29.45 12.17
N GLN A 428 4.62 -30.03 12.23
CA GLN A 428 5.59 -29.81 13.34
C GLN A 428 6.40 -28.50 13.21
N LYS A 429 6.20 -27.71 12.15
CA LYS A 429 6.93 -26.46 11.88
C LYS A 429 6.14 -25.18 12.17
N TYR A 430 4.93 -25.30 12.74
CA TYR A 430 4.12 -24.15 13.16
C TYR A 430 3.83 -24.26 14.70
#